data_127515cdc6c99a404bddb13dbba4dd67
#
_entry.id   127515cdc6c99a404bddb13dbba4dd67
#
_cell.length_a   1.000
_cell.length_b   1.000
_cell.length_c   1.000
_cell.angle_alpha   90.00
_cell.angle_beta   90.00
_cell.angle_gamma   90.00
#
_symmetry.space_group_name_H-M   'P 1'
#
loop_
_entity.id
_entity.type
_entity.pdbx_description
1 polymer ?
#
loop_
_entity_poly.entity_id
_entity_poly.type
_entity_poly.pdbx_seq_one_letter_code
_entity_poly.pdbx_strand_id
1 'polypeptide(L)'
;MTSVVQLSPRTDFVATPYVQSLTERGLSYINAGFPLHLSGPTGVGKTTIAMHIAHQIGRPVMLMTGDDEFGTSDLVGGATGYDRKRVVDRFIHSVRKVEDSVREAWIDNRLTLACSEGLTLVYDEFTRSRPEANNILLSVLEEGVLVLPARRRGSSYLRVHPNFTAIFTSNPAEYAGVHRAQDALLQRMVTLEVGTFDFETEVAITAARSKASAADATVIVSIVREVRQLLGDQHSPTVRSAVVLGRVLAQQGRSIGDAEWFESACCDVLLTTLGRPGVVSGRKQSDDRLELLTIVRAQVALRSDSLDVAPVDARPALAEV
;
A
#
# COMPACT_ATOMS: atom_id res chain seq x y z
N MET A 1 -4.09 7.04 22.24
CA MET A 1 -4.36 7.66 20.92
C MET A 1 -5.00 6.60 20.06
N THR A 2 -6.20 6.82 19.58
CA THR A 2 -6.99 5.83 18.83
C THR A 2 -6.38 5.67 17.42
N SER A 3 -5.86 4.49 17.14
CA SER A 3 -5.28 4.15 15.81
C SER A 3 -6.36 3.82 14.75
N VAL A 4 -7.62 4.15 15.04
CA VAL A 4 -8.75 3.90 14.13
C VAL A 4 -8.84 5.06 13.15
N VAL A 5 -8.75 4.74 11.87
CA VAL A 5 -8.85 5.72 10.79
C VAL A 5 -10.24 5.65 10.18
N GLN A 6 -10.95 6.76 10.21
CA GLN A 6 -12.13 6.93 9.35
C GLN A 6 -11.61 7.30 7.96
N LEU A 7 -11.78 6.39 7.01
CA LEU A 7 -11.34 6.60 5.64
C LEU A 7 -12.33 7.51 4.93
N SER A 8 -11.80 8.61 4.40
CA SER A 8 -12.48 9.34 3.33
C SER A 8 -12.08 8.76 1.98
N PRO A 9 -12.99 8.69 0.99
CA PRO A 9 -12.63 8.30 -0.36
C PRO A 9 -11.48 9.16 -0.87
N ARG A 10 -10.50 8.54 -1.49
CA ARG A 10 -9.45 9.31 -2.15
C ARG A 10 -10.02 9.96 -3.41
N THR A 11 -9.93 11.25 -3.52
CA THR A 11 -10.40 12.01 -4.68
C THR A 11 -9.58 11.73 -5.96
N ASP A 12 -8.37 11.20 -5.78
CA ASP A 12 -7.42 10.82 -6.85
C ASP A 12 -7.44 9.31 -7.14
N PHE A 13 -8.43 8.57 -6.67
CA PHE A 13 -8.59 7.15 -6.97
C PHE A 13 -9.21 6.97 -8.36
N VAL A 14 -8.57 6.14 -9.18
CA VAL A 14 -8.99 5.88 -10.55
C VAL A 14 -9.60 4.49 -10.63
N ALA A 15 -10.90 4.43 -10.92
CA ALA A 15 -11.67 3.20 -11.05
C ALA A 15 -11.75 2.76 -12.53
N THR A 16 -10.62 2.31 -13.10
CA THR A 16 -10.63 1.69 -14.42
C THR A 16 -11.31 0.31 -14.37
N PRO A 17 -11.72 -0.26 -15.52
CA PRO A 17 -12.35 -1.59 -15.56
C PRO A 17 -11.52 -2.66 -14.86
N TYR A 18 -10.19 -2.63 -15.00
CA TYR A 18 -9.29 -3.55 -14.32
C TYR A 18 -9.36 -3.39 -12.79
N VAL A 19 -9.28 -2.15 -12.29
CA VAL A 19 -9.34 -1.85 -10.84
C VAL A 19 -10.72 -2.16 -10.27
N GLN A 20 -11.78 -1.89 -11.03
CA GLN A 20 -13.16 -2.25 -10.64
C GLN A 20 -13.32 -3.76 -10.52
N SER A 21 -12.85 -4.54 -11.49
CA SER A 21 -12.90 -6.01 -11.44
C SER A 21 -12.16 -6.57 -10.23
N LEU A 22 -10.97 -6.05 -9.90
CA LEU A 22 -10.24 -6.45 -8.70
C LEU A 22 -11.01 -6.11 -7.43
N THR A 23 -11.62 -4.93 -7.39
CA THR A 23 -12.40 -4.46 -6.23
C THR A 23 -13.65 -5.31 -6.02
N GLU A 24 -14.41 -5.58 -7.07
CA GLU A 24 -15.62 -6.40 -7.02
C GLU A 24 -15.34 -7.84 -6.58
N ARG A 25 -14.28 -8.43 -7.12
CA ARG A 25 -13.82 -9.77 -6.70
C ARG A 25 -13.41 -9.78 -5.23
N GLY A 26 -12.62 -8.79 -4.80
CA GLY A 26 -12.20 -8.66 -3.41
C GLY A 26 -13.37 -8.52 -2.45
N LEU A 27 -14.34 -7.68 -2.77
CA LEU A 27 -15.58 -7.51 -1.99
C LEU A 27 -16.42 -8.80 -1.95
N SER A 28 -16.50 -9.53 -3.06
CA SER A 28 -17.24 -10.78 -3.12
C SER A 28 -16.69 -11.83 -2.16
N TYR A 29 -15.35 -11.95 -2.07
CA TYR A 29 -14.72 -12.87 -1.13
C TYR A 29 -14.89 -12.44 0.33
N ILE A 30 -14.74 -11.14 0.60
CA ILE A 30 -14.95 -10.59 1.95
C ILE A 30 -16.40 -10.78 2.41
N ASN A 31 -17.36 -10.54 1.53
CA ASN A 31 -18.79 -10.75 1.82
C ASN A 31 -19.14 -12.23 2.03
N ALA A 32 -18.36 -13.14 1.43
CA ALA A 32 -18.46 -14.58 1.69
C ALA A 32 -17.75 -15.01 2.99
N GLY A 33 -17.15 -14.07 3.74
CA GLY A 33 -16.49 -14.33 5.03
C GLY A 33 -15.02 -14.71 4.95
N PHE A 34 -14.39 -14.57 3.77
CA PHE A 34 -12.97 -14.91 3.60
C PHE A 34 -12.09 -13.67 3.73
N PRO A 35 -10.97 -13.75 4.46
CA PRO A 35 -9.93 -12.74 4.43
C PRO A 35 -9.33 -12.60 3.03
N LEU A 36 -8.98 -11.37 2.66
CA LEU A 36 -8.40 -11.06 1.35
C LEU A 36 -6.89 -10.85 1.46
N HIS A 37 -6.13 -11.41 0.54
CA HIS A 37 -4.71 -11.16 0.38
C HIS A 37 -4.42 -10.60 -1.02
N LEU A 38 -3.79 -9.41 -1.09
CA LEU A 38 -3.33 -8.79 -2.32
C LEU A 38 -1.83 -9.01 -2.47
N SER A 39 -1.42 -9.83 -3.42
CA SER A 39 -0.03 -10.16 -3.70
C SER A 39 0.43 -9.51 -5.00
N GLY A 40 1.66 -9.04 -5.06
CA GLY A 40 2.21 -8.47 -6.31
C GLY A 40 3.43 -7.59 -6.07
N PRO A 41 4.09 -7.11 -7.13
CA PRO A 41 5.32 -6.34 -7.02
C PRO A 41 5.11 -4.99 -6.33
N THR A 42 6.22 -4.37 -5.88
CA THR A 42 6.18 -3.03 -5.26
C THR A 42 5.68 -1.98 -6.25
N GLY A 43 4.90 -1.02 -5.76
CA GLY A 43 4.47 0.14 -6.56
C GLY A 43 3.26 -0.07 -7.47
N VAL A 44 2.67 -1.28 -7.54
CA VAL A 44 1.43 -1.55 -8.30
C VAL A 44 0.15 -1.12 -7.58
N GLY A 45 0.23 -0.45 -6.43
CA GLY A 45 -0.94 0.13 -5.76
C GLY A 45 -1.73 -0.80 -4.84
N LYS A 46 -1.18 -1.95 -4.41
CA LYS A 46 -1.84 -2.90 -3.50
C LYS A 46 -2.48 -2.25 -2.28
N THR A 47 -1.70 -1.44 -1.55
CA THR A 47 -2.19 -0.69 -0.37
C THR A 47 -3.34 0.25 -0.73
N THR A 48 -3.27 0.90 -1.89
CA THR A 48 -4.33 1.81 -2.37
C THR A 48 -5.62 1.03 -2.68
N ILE A 49 -5.51 -0.14 -3.32
CA ILE A 49 -6.64 -1.03 -3.61
C ILE A 49 -7.21 -1.59 -2.31
N ALA A 50 -6.36 -2.05 -1.38
CA ALA A 50 -6.78 -2.55 -0.06
C ALA A 50 -7.60 -1.50 0.71
N MET A 51 -7.10 -0.25 0.75
CA MET A 51 -7.78 0.85 1.41
C MET A 51 -9.09 1.23 0.71
N HIS A 52 -9.14 1.14 -0.62
CA HIS A 52 -10.37 1.37 -1.39
C HIS A 52 -11.44 0.32 -1.10
N ILE A 53 -11.05 -0.97 -1.08
CA ILE A 53 -11.94 -2.08 -0.70
C ILE A 53 -12.42 -1.88 0.74
N ALA A 54 -11.52 -1.57 1.67
CA ALA A 54 -11.86 -1.32 3.06
C ALA A 54 -12.83 -0.16 3.23
N HIS A 55 -12.68 0.91 2.44
CA HIS A 55 -13.63 2.01 2.41
C HIS A 55 -15.04 1.56 1.93
N GLN A 56 -15.11 0.74 0.88
CA GLN A 56 -16.39 0.23 0.36
C GLN A 56 -17.11 -0.71 1.34
N ILE A 57 -16.39 -1.39 2.23
CA ILE A 57 -17.00 -2.18 3.33
C ILE A 57 -17.76 -1.26 4.30
N GLY A 58 -17.38 0.04 4.39
CA GLY A 58 -18.10 1.03 5.18
C GLY A 58 -17.90 0.92 6.69
N ARG A 59 -16.88 0.18 7.16
CA ARG A 59 -16.53 0.04 8.58
C ARG A 59 -15.26 0.81 8.91
N PRO A 60 -15.05 1.20 10.19
CA PRO A 60 -13.81 1.81 10.60
C PRO A 60 -12.62 0.89 10.31
N VAL A 61 -11.50 1.47 9.90
CA VAL A 61 -10.31 0.74 9.45
C VAL A 61 -9.20 0.85 10.49
N MET A 62 -8.61 -0.29 10.80
CA MET A 62 -7.35 -0.40 11.55
C MET A 62 -6.23 -0.68 10.55
N LEU A 63 -5.34 0.29 10.36
CA LEU A 63 -4.17 0.12 9.50
C LEU A 63 -2.97 -0.35 10.32
N MET A 64 -2.33 -1.41 9.85
CA MET A 64 -1.05 -1.92 10.34
C MET A 64 -0.08 -2.06 9.18
N THR A 65 1.19 -1.81 9.43
CA THR A 65 2.26 -2.04 8.46
C THR A 65 3.23 -3.07 9.04
N GLY A 66 3.60 -4.05 8.26
CA GLY A 66 4.57 -5.07 8.68
C GLY A 66 5.94 -4.49 8.95
N ASP A 67 6.58 -5.01 10.00
CA ASP A 67 7.91 -4.61 10.43
C ASP A 67 8.65 -5.84 10.97
N ASP A 68 9.93 -5.98 10.65
CA ASP A 68 10.77 -7.10 11.12
C ASP A 68 11.00 -7.11 12.64
N GLU A 69 10.84 -5.95 13.30
CA GLU A 69 10.93 -5.83 14.74
C GLU A 69 9.62 -6.24 15.46
N PHE A 70 8.51 -6.42 14.73
CA PHE A 70 7.23 -6.77 15.34
C PHE A 70 7.27 -8.15 15.99
N GLY A 71 7.03 -8.17 17.30
CA GLY A 71 6.70 -9.36 18.05
C GLY A 71 5.18 -9.55 18.22
N THR A 72 4.76 -10.66 18.82
CA THR A 72 3.36 -10.92 19.12
C THR A 72 2.72 -9.84 20.01
N SER A 73 3.50 -9.24 20.94
CA SER A 73 3.05 -8.16 21.81
C SER A 73 2.66 -6.89 21.04
N ASP A 74 3.33 -6.61 19.92
CA ASP A 74 3.04 -5.43 19.08
C ASP A 74 1.73 -5.57 18.32
N LEU A 75 1.32 -6.80 18.04
CA LEU A 75 0.03 -7.11 17.44
C LEU A 75 -1.10 -7.14 18.48
N VAL A 76 -0.87 -7.81 19.61
CA VAL A 76 -1.92 -8.16 20.58
C VAL A 76 -2.02 -7.13 21.71
N GLY A 77 -0.88 -6.65 22.19
CA GLY A 77 -0.81 -5.76 23.34
C GLY A 77 0.15 -6.27 24.39
N GLY A 78 0.40 -5.44 25.37
CA GLY A 78 1.37 -5.70 26.43
C GLY A 78 1.07 -4.96 27.72
N ALA A 79 1.77 -5.35 28.77
CA ALA A 79 1.77 -4.63 30.03
C ALA A 79 2.71 -3.40 29.90
N THR A 80 2.13 -2.21 29.86
CA THR A 80 2.84 -0.95 29.72
C THR A 80 2.64 -0.09 30.95
N GLY A 81 3.39 -0.37 32.00
CA GLY A 81 3.38 0.45 33.21
C GLY A 81 2.72 -0.20 34.41
N TYR A 82 2.85 0.48 35.54
CA TYR A 82 2.30 0.03 36.83
C TYR A 82 1.32 1.08 37.33
N ASP A 83 0.10 0.66 37.58
CA ASP A 83 -0.86 1.48 38.33
C ASP A 83 -0.66 1.20 39.84
N ARG A 84 -0.10 2.16 40.53
CA ARG A 84 0.19 2.06 41.97
C ARG A 84 -0.93 2.70 42.76
N LYS A 85 -1.81 1.87 43.33
CA LYS A 85 -2.85 2.33 44.23
C LYS A 85 -2.36 2.18 45.68
N ARG A 86 -2.08 3.29 46.33
CA ARG A 86 -1.73 3.34 47.74
C ARG A 86 -2.97 3.72 48.54
N VAL A 87 -3.54 2.77 49.27
CA VAL A 87 -4.63 3.01 50.21
C VAL A 87 -4.03 3.13 51.59
N VAL A 88 -4.17 4.29 52.21
CA VAL A 88 -3.75 4.53 53.62
C VAL A 88 -5.03 4.61 54.43
N ASP A 89 -5.34 3.55 55.16
CA ASP A 89 -6.46 3.54 56.09
C ASP A 89 -6.01 4.02 57.47
N ARG A 90 -6.68 5.03 58.00
CA ARG A 90 -6.38 5.65 59.32
C ARG A 90 -7.53 5.44 60.30
N PHE A 91 -8.17 4.30 60.28
CA PHE A 91 -9.36 4.06 61.06
C PHE A 91 -9.13 3.98 62.58
N ILE A 92 -7.90 3.72 63.07
CA ILE A 92 -7.55 3.66 64.50
C ILE A 92 -6.17 4.30 64.66
N HIS A 93 -6.00 5.18 65.66
CA HIS A 93 -4.79 5.97 65.93
C HIS A 93 -3.48 5.17 66.14
N SER A 94 -3.54 3.85 66.34
CA SER A 94 -2.37 3.00 66.63
C SER A 94 -2.00 2.00 65.54
N VAL A 95 -2.82 1.79 64.48
CA VAL A 95 -2.54 0.83 63.42
C VAL A 95 -2.65 1.51 62.07
N ARG A 96 -1.51 1.63 61.38
CA ARG A 96 -1.42 2.14 60.03
C ARG A 96 -1.38 0.96 59.06
N LYS A 97 -2.49 0.57 58.44
CA LYS A 97 -2.48 -0.40 57.37
C LYS A 97 -2.20 0.30 56.06
N VAL A 98 -1.07 0.00 55.44
CA VAL A 98 -0.69 0.48 54.13
C VAL A 98 -0.82 -0.69 53.17
N GLU A 99 -1.83 -0.68 52.32
CA GLU A 99 -1.94 -1.62 51.22
C GLU A 99 -1.38 -0.95 49.96
N ASP A 100 -0.21 -1.42 49.53
CA ASP A 100 0.48 -0.98 48.34
C ASP A 100 0.16 -2.05 47.23
N SER A 101 -0.80 -1.80 46.37
CA SER A 101 -1.10 -2.68 45.25
C SER A 101 -0.55 -2.10 43.98
N VAL A 102 0.50 -2.74 43.47
CA VAL A 102 1.04 -2.46 42.12
C VAL A 102 0.28 -3.31 41.12
N ARG A 103 -0.36 -2.68 40.17
CA ARG A 103 -1.08 -3.37 39.11
C ARG A 103 -0.42 -3.07 37.76
N GLU A 104 -0.09 -4.11 37.01
CA GLU A 104 0.31 -3.94 35.62
C GLU A 104 -0.90 -3.44 34.81
N ALA A 105 -0.74 -2.32 34.12
CA ALA A 105 -1.72 -1.80 33.20
C ALA A 105 -1.53 -2.50 31.84
N TRP A 106 -2.53 -3.25 31.41
CA TRP A 106 -2.55 -3.85 30.10
C TRP A 106 -3.15 -2.88 29.06
N ILE A 107 -2.48 -2.72 27.91
CA ILE A 107 -2.99 -1.95 26.78
C ILE A 107 -3.18 -2.92 25.60
N ASP A 108 -4.42 -2.97 25.11
CA ASP A 108 -4.76 -3.71 23.88
C ASP A 108 -4.15 -3.00 22.67
N ASN A 109 -3.48 -3.77 21.80
CA ASN A 109 -2.91 -3.23 20.58
C ASN A 109 -3.86 -3.43 19.38
N ARG A 110 -3.41 -3.06 18.21
CA ARG A 110 -4.23 -2.88 17.00
C ARG A 110 -5.03 -4.12 16.61
N LEU A 111 -4.42 -5.31 16.65
CA LEU A 111 -5.13 -6.56 16.31
C LEU A 111 -6.22 -6.88 17.33
N THR A 112 -5.93 -6.76 18.62
CA THR A 112 -6.92 -7.00 19.68
C THR A 112 -8.11 -6.05 19.56
N LEU A 113 -7.84 -4.77 19.32
CA LEU A 113 -8.89 -3.77 19.14
C LEU A 113 -9.72 -4.06 17.87
N ALA A 114 -9.07 -4.41 16.75
CA ALA A 114 -9.79 -4.75 15.53
C ALA A 114 -10.68 -5.99 15.71
N CYS A 115 -10.18 -7.02 16.40
CA CYS A 115 -10.93 -8.24 16.69
C CYS A 115 -12.10 -8.01 17.67
N SER A 116 -11.93 -7.14 18.69
CA SER A 116 -12.98 -6.88 19.68
C SER A 116 -14.10 -6.01 19.16
N GLU A 117 -13.77 -4.97 18.37
CA GLU A 117 -14.71 -3.97 17.90
C GLU A 117 -15.29 -4.29 16.50
N GLY A 118 -14.83 -5.36 15.85
CA GLY A 118 -15.31 -5.74 14.52
C GLY A 118 -14.87 -4.78 13.42
N LEU A 119 -13.65 -4.26 13.52
CA LEU A 119 -13.10 -3.33 12.55
C LEU A 119 -12.60 -4.05 11.29
N THR A 120 -12.39 -3.30 10.22
CA THR A 120 -11.66 -3.79 9.04
C THR A 120 -10.18 -3.63 9.28
N LEU A 121 -9.44 -4.73 9.41
CA LEU A 121 -7.98 -4.72 9.52
C LEU A 121 -7.38 -4.64 8.11
N VAL A 122 -6.54 -3.65 7.84
CA VAL A 122 -5.64 -3.62 6.68
C VAL A 122 -4.22 -3.82 7.19
N TYR A 123 -3.64 -4.98 6.89
CA TYR A 123 -2.27 -5.33 7.28
C TYR A 123 -1.37 -5.26 6.05
N ASP A 124 -0.78 -4.08 5.87
CA ASP A 124 0.07 -3.77 4.72
C ASP A 124 1.47 -4.37 4.91
N GLU A 125 2.02 -4.97 3.86
CA GLU A 125 3.34 -5.61 3.86
C GLU A 125 3.52 -6.65 4.99
N PHE A 126 2.48 -7.47 5.27
CA PHE A 126 2.47 -8.38 6.43
C PHE A 126 3.64 -9.38 6.45
N THR A 127 4.22 -9.69 5.30
CA THR A 127 5.39 -10.57 5.16
C THR A 127 6.70 -9.93 5.63
N ARG A 128 6.72 -8.64 5.92
CA ARG A 128 7.85 -8.00 6.60
C ARG A 128 7.92 -8.33 8.09
N SER A 129 6.79 -8.63 8.69
CA SER A 129 6.78 -9.10 10.09
C SER A 129 7.24 -10.55 10.17
N ARG A 130 7.91 -10.88 11.27
CA ARG A 130 8.39 -12.24 11.51
C ARG A 130 7.25 -13.25 11.48
N PRO A 131 7.49 -14.45 10.92
CA PRO A 131 6.47 -15.50 10.89
C PRO A 131 5.91 -15.84 12.26
N GLU A 132 6.74 -15.80 13.31
CA GLU A 132 6.34 -16.08 14.69
C GLU A 132 5.31 -15.07 15.21
N ALA A 133 5.45 -13.79 14.85
CA ALA A 133 4.46 -12.76 15.20
C ALA A 133 3.13 -13.00 14.49
N ASN A 134 3.17 -13.44 13.24
CA ASN A 134 1.99 -13.69 12.42
C ASN A 134 1.23 -14.98 12.80
N ASN A 135 1.84 -15.90 13.59
CA ASN A 135 1.18 -17.14 14.01
C ASN A 135 -0.14 -16.92 14.76
N ILE A 136 -0.26 -15.79 15.45
CA ILE A 136 -1.51 -15.45 16.17
C ILE A 136 -2.71 -15.29 15.21
N LEU A 137 -2.45 -14.96 13.96
CA LEU A 137 -3.50 -14.81 12.95
C LEU A 137 -4.15 -16.15 12.58
N LEU A 138 -3.46 -17.28 12.78
CA LEU A 138 -4.01 -18.60 12.46
C LEU A 138 -5.31 -18.85 13.24
N SER A 139 -5.29 -18.67 14.57
CA SER A 139 -6.47 -18.86 15.40
C SER A 139 -7.55 -17.77 15.17
N VAL A 140 -7.13 -16.56 14.82
CA VAL A 140 -8.06 -15.47 14.48
C VAL A 140 -8.86 -15.79 13.22
N LEU A 141 -8.16 -16.26 12.16
CA LEU A 141 -8.77 -16.46 10.84
C LEU A 141 -9.52 -17.77 10.72
N GLU A 142 -9.15 -18.82 11.47
CA GLU A 142 -9.76 -20.13 11.38
C GLU A 142 -10.81 -20.36 12.48
N GLU A 143 -10.43 -20.09 13.73
CA GLU A 143 -11.25 -20.41 14.90
C GLU A 143 -12.10 -19.22 15.38
N GLY A 144 -11.84 -18.03 14.87
CA GLY A 144 -12.49 -16.80 15.35
C GLY A 144 -12.13 -16.47 16.80
N VAL A 145 -10.91 -16.84 17.22
CA VAL A 145 -10.41 -16.65 18.59
C VAL A 145 -9.03 -16.03 18.57
N LEU A 146 -8.85 -14.94 19.30
CA LEU A 146 -7.56 -14.35 19.56
C LEU A 146 -7.04 -14.80 20.92
N VAL A 147 -5.91 -15.50 20.95
CA VAL A 147 -5.24 -15.93 22.19
C VAL A 147 -4.51 -14.73 22.79
N LEU A 148 -4.82 -14.45 24.07
CA LEU A 148 -4.24 -13.33 24.81
C LEU A 148 -3.19 -13.84 25.78
N PRO A 149 -2.07 -13.11 26.02
CA PRO A 149 -1.11 -13.48 27.04
C PRO A 149 -1.78 -13.57 28.42
N ALA A 150 -1.34 -14.52 29.24
CA ALA A 150 -1.91 -14.82 30.57
C ALA A 150 -1.94 -13.62 31.56
N ARG A 151 -1.21 -12.55 31.27
CA ARG A 151 -1.14 -11.33 32.11
C ARG A 151 -2.32 -10.37 31.93
N ARG A 152 -3.15 -10.56 30.90
CA ARG A 152 -4.37 -9.78 30.75
C ARG A 152 -5.39 -10.23 31.81
N ARG A 153 -5.98 -9.26 32.52
CA ARG A 153 -7.06 -9.58 33.49
C ARG A 153 -8.30 -10.07 32.75
N GLY A 154 -8.79 -11.23 33.13
CA GLY A 154 -10.00 -11.83 32.55
C GLY A 154 -9.70 -13.09 31.76
N SER A 155 -10.32 -13.24 30.58
CA SER A 155 -10.18 -14.42 29.74
C SER A 155 -8.82 -14.48 29.04
N SER A 156 -8.25 -15.68 28.94
CA SER A 156 -7.03 -15.94 28.14
C SER A 156 -7.28 -15.87 26.63
N TYR A 157 -8.51 -15.65 26.20
CA TYR A 157 -8.89 -15.49 24.80
C TYR A 157 -9.99 -14.48 24.64
N LEU A 158 -9.96 -13.83 23.48
CA LEU A 158 -10.99 -12.94 22.98
C LEU A 158 -11.70 -13.63 21.80
N ARG A 159 -13.03 -13.73 21.83
CA ARG A 159 -13.80 -14.14 20.66
C ARG A 159 -13.80 -13.01 19.65
N VAL A 160 -13.43 -13.32 18.42
CA VAL A 160 -13.41 -12.34 17.32
C VAL A 160 -14.83 -11.91 17.00
N HIS A 161 -15.02 -10.60 16.87
CA HIS A 161 -16.33 -10.03 16.54
C HIS A 161 -16.78 -10.48 15.13
N PRO A 162 -18.06 -10.85 14.92
CA PRO A 162 -18.54 -11.35 13.62
C PRO A 162 -18.32 -10.39 12.45
N ASN A 163 -18.25 -9.10 12.73
CA ASN A 163 -17.99 -8.07 11.72
C ASN A 163 -16.51 -7.88 11.40
N PHE A 164 -15.59 -8.51 12.13
CA PHE A 164 -14.16 -8.41 11.84
C PHE A 164 -13.88 -8.93 10.43
N THR A 165 -13.05 -8.20 9.70
CA THR A 165 -12.53 -8.62 8.41
C THR A 165 -11.09 -8.20 8.25
N ALA A 166 -10.31 -8.91 7.43
CA ALA A 166 -8.90 -8.60 7.25
C ALA A 166 -8.52 -8.58 5.77
N ILE A 167 -7.71 -7.58 5.41
CA ILE A 167 -7.11 -7.42 4.10
C ILE A 167 -5.60 -7.34 4.29
N PHE A 168 -4.88 -8.27 3.68
CA PHE A 168 -3.43 -8.38 3.75
C PHE A 168 -2.80 -7.93 2.43
N THR A 169 -1.62 -7.32 2.49
CA THR A 169 -0.81 -7.09 1.29
C THR A 169 0.58 -7.67 1.45
N SER A 170 1.16 -8.17 0.37
CA SER A 170 2.55 -8.64 0.36
C SER A 170 3.25 -8.35 -0.96
N ASN A 171 4.58 -8.40 -0.91
CA ASN A 171 5.43 -8.37 -2.09
C ASN A 171 6.32 -9.62 -2.11
N PRO A 172 5.96 -10.65 -2.88
CA PRO A 172 6.73 -11.89 -2.92
C PRO A 172 8.12 -11.76 -3.58
N ALA A 173 8.35 -10.67 -4.34
CA ALA A 173 9.60 -10.46 -5.08
C ALA A 173 10.70 -9.73 -4.28
N GLU A 174 10.41 -9.19 -3.10
CA GLU A 174 11.42 -8.56 -2.25
C GLU A 174 12.15 -9.61 -1.42
N TYR A 175 13.46 -9.81 -1.70
CA TYR A 175 14.29 -10.78 -0.96
C TYR A 175 14.93 -10.19 0.31
N ALA A 176 15.02 -8.88 0.45
CA ALA A 176 15.64 -8.23 1.60
C ALA A 176 14.59 -7.75 2.61
N GLY A 177 14.60 -8.29 3.83
CA GLY A 177 13.67 -7.90 4.90
C GLY A 177 12.23 -8.38 4.70
N VAL A 178 12.01 -9.39 3.83
CA VAL A 178 10.71 -10.03 3.63
C VAL A 178 10.82 -11.51 3.98
N HIS A 179 9.95 -11.96 4.88
CA HIS A 179 9.82 -13.36 5.20
C HIS A 179 8.88 -14.06 4.21
N ARG A 180 9.15 -15.34 3.95
CA ARG A 180 8.18 -16.13 3.19
C ARG A 180 6.88 -16.23 3.97
N ALA A 181 5.77 -15.89 3.33
CA ALA A 181 4.46 -16.09 3.95
C ALA A 181 4.27 -17.57 4.28
N GLN A 182 3.74 -17.84 5.48
CA GLN A 182 3.45 -19.22 5.89
C GLN A 182 2.33 -19.79 5.03
N ASP A 183 2.53 -20.97 4.47
CA ASP A 183 1.51 -21.65 3.67
C ASP A 183 0.21 -21.83 4.44
N ALA A 184 0.30 -22.08 5.76
CA ALA A 184 -0.85 -22.19 6.65
C ALA A 184 -1.72 -20.92 6.69
N LEU A 185 -1.12 -19.72 6.66
CA LEU A 185 -1.86 -18.45 6.59
C LEU A 185 -2.47 -18.24 5.20
N LEU A 186 -1.70 -18.51 4.15
CA LEU A 186 -2.17 -18.34 2.77
C LEU A 186 -3.37 -19.23 2.44
N GLN A 187 -3.42 -20.46 3.00
CA GLN A 187 -4.56 -21.36 2.83
C GLN A 187 -5.87 -20.86 3.49
N ARG A 188 -5.78 -19.89 4.40
CA ARG A 188 -6.93 -19.31 5.11
C ARG A 188 -7.43 -18.00 4.52
N MET A 189 -6.80 -17.53 3.44
CA MET A 189 -7.17 -16.29 2.76
C MET A 189 -7.32 -16.53 1.27
N VAL A 190 -8.11 -15.68 0.62
CA VAL A 190 -8.19 -15.68 -0.84
C VAL A 190 -7.14 -14.71 -1.38
N THR A 191 -6.20 -15.22 -2.16
CA THR A 191 -5.15 -14.40 -2.77
C THR A 191 -5.59 -13.89 -4.13
N LEU A 192 -5.58 -12.57 -4.30
CA LEU A 192 -5.67 -11.89 -5.58
C LEU A 192 -4.29 -11.38 -5.98
N GLU A 193 -3.83 -11.79 -7.14
CA GLU A 193 -2.60 -11.25 -7.72
C GLU A 193 -2.88 -9.89 -8.36
N VAL A 194 -2.13 -8.89 -7.91
CA VAL A 194 -2.14 -7.54 -8.46
C VAL A 194 -0.90 -7.38 -9.33
N GLY A 195 -1.09 -7.57 -10.64
CA GLY A 195 -0.03 -7.40 -11.64
C GLY A 195 0.24 -5.93 -11.97
N THR A 196 1.08 -5.73 -12.98
CA THR A 196 1.24 -4.42 -13.61
C THR A 196 -0.07 -4.04 -14.30
N PHE A 197 -0.46 -2.78 -14.18
CA PHE A 197 -1.66 -2.27 -14.82
C PHE A 197 -1.54 -2.29 -16.35
N ASP A 198 -2.68 -2.34 -17.02
CA ASP A 198 -2.74 -2.03 -18.46
C ASP A 198 -2.33 -0.59 -18.72
N PHE A 199 -2.05 -0.28 -20.01
CA PHE A 199 -1.56 1.04 -20.41
C PHE A 199 -2.54 2.16 -20.05
N GLU A 200 -3.81 1.97 -20.33
CA GLU A 200 -4.87 2.95 -20.09
C GLU A 200 -5.01 3.25 -18.58
N THR A 201 -4.94 2.22 -17.75
CA THR A 201 -4.95 2.36 -16.29
C THR A 201 -3.72 3.11 -15.78
N GLU A 202 -2.52 2.81 -16.28
CA GLU A 202 -1.30 3.55 -15.88
C GLU A 202 -1.39 5.03 -16.29
N VAL A 203 -1.89 5.34 -17.48
CA VAL A 203 -2.10 6.72 -17.95
C VAL A 203 -3.13 7.45 -17.09
N ALA A 204 -4.29 6.82 -16.84
CA ALA A 204 -5.34 7.42 -16.03
C ALA A 204 -4.87 7.70 -14.58
N ILE A 205 -4.15 6.76 -13.96
CA ILE A 205 -3.56 6.94 -12.61
C ILE A 205 -2.53 8.08 -12.64
N THR A 206 -1.66 8.10 -13.66
CA THR A 206 -0.62 9.13 -13.78
C THR A 206 -1.25 10.51 -13.92
N ALA A 207 -2.20 10.70 -14.82
CA ALA A 207 -2.88 11.97 -15.01
C ALA A 207 -3.61 12.44 -13.73
N ALA A 208 -4.42 11.57 -13.12
CA ALA A 208 -5.21 11.91 -11.93
C ALA A 208 -4.33 12.29 -10.72
N ARG A 209 -3.23 11.56 -10.51
CA ARG A 209 -2.38 11.74 -9.33
C ARG A 209 -1.30 12.80 -9.47
N SER A 210 -0.86 13.06 -10.70
CA SER A 210 0.17 14.08 -10.98
C SER A 210 -0.41 15.44 -11.33
N LYS A 211 -1.66 15.50 -11.79
CA LYS A 211 -2.29 16.66 -12.42
C LYS A 211 -1.63 17.06 -13.75
N ALA A 212 -0.88 16.17 -14.37
CA ALA A 212 -0.36 16.34 -15.71
C ALA A 212 -1.50 16.20 -16.73
N SER A 213 -1.32 16.77 -17.92
CA SER A 213 -2.26 16.55 -19.02
C SER A 213 -2.34 15.08 -19.41
N ALA A 214 -3.45 14.63 -19.98
CA ALA A 214 -3.58 13.26 -20.47
C ALA A 214 -2.51 12.93 -21.53
N ALA A 215 -2.19 13.90 -22.39
CA ALA A 215 -1.16 13.77 -23.41
C ALA A 215 0.25 13.59 -22.79
N ASP A 216 0.58 14.37 -21.74
CA ASP A 216 1.86 14.23 -21.03
C ASP A 216 1.92 12.89 -20.28
N ALA A 217 0.83 12.50 -19.61
CA ALA A 217 0.73 11.21 -18.92
C ALA A 217 0.95 10.03 -19.87
N THR A 218 0.41 10.11 -21.09
CA THR A 218 0.60 9.09 -22.14
C THR A 218 2.07 8.92 -22.50
N VAL A 219 2.78 10.02 -22.78
CA VAL A 219 4.21 9.96 -23.12
C VAL A 219 5.06 9.45 -21.95
N ILE A 220 4.78 9.95 -20.73
CA ILE A 220 5.51 9.52 -19.53
C ILE A 220 5.33 8.01 -19.29
N VAL A 221 4.10 7.51 -19.41
CA VAL A 221 3.82 6.08 -19.23
C VAL A 221 4.47 5.24 -20.33
N SER A 222 4.48 5.70 -21.59
CA SER A 222 5.20 5.04 -22.69
C SER A 222 6.68 4.88 -22.36
N ILE A 223 7.34 5.97 -21.92
CA ILE A 223 8.75 5.95 -21.52
C ILE A 223 8.99 4.96 -20.37
N VAL A 224 8.17 5.04 -19.31
CA VAL A 224 8.29 4.15 -18.14
C VAL A 224 8.13 2.68 -18.54
N ARG A 225 7.22 2.36 -19.45
CA ARG A 225 6.99 0.99 -19.92
C ARG A 225 8.12 0.46 -20.79
N GLU A 226 8.68 1.28 -21.69
CA GLU A 226 9.85 0.88 -22.48
C GLU A 226 11.06 0.63 -21.59
N VAL A 227 11.33 1.52 -20.64
CA VAL A 227 12.41 1.33 -19.66
C VAL A 227 12.17 0.07 -18.81
N ARG A 228 10.93 -0.23 -18.45
CA ARG A 228 10.57 -1.47 -17.76
C ARG A 228 10.89 -2.71 -18.58
N GLN A 229 10.58 -2.71 -19.87
CA GLN A 229 10.90 -3.80 -20.77
C GLN A 229 12.42 -4.01 -20.93
N LEU A 230 13.16 -2.91 -20.96
CA LEU A 230 14.62 -2.94 -21.06
C LEU A 230 15.28 -3.57 -19.83
N LEU A 231 14.77 -3.26 -18.63
CA LEU A 231 15.38 -3.63 -17.35
C LEU A 231 14.94 -5.00 -16.83
N GLY A 232 13.85 -5.55 -17.35
CA GLY A 232 13.21 -6.75 -16.80
C GLY A 232 12.49 -6.49 -15.47
N ASP A 233 11.83 -7.52 -14.92
CA ASP A 233 10.82 -7.32 -13.86
C ASP A 233 11.34 -6.95 -12.47
N GLN A 234 12.59 -7.27 -12.13
CA GLN A 234 13.02 -7.24 -10.71
C GLN A 234 13.27 -5.86 -10.11
N HIS A 235 13.55 -4.82 -10.91
CA HIS A 235 13.85 -3.46 -10.39
C HIS A 235 13.32 -2.38 -11.33
N SER A 236 12.26 -2.69 -12.04
CA SER A 236 11.69 -1.84 -13.07
C SER A 236 10.94 -0.65 -12.51
N PRO A 237 10.96 0.50 -13.19
CA PRO A 237 10.14 1.63 -12.83
C PRO A 237 8.65 1.26 -12.90
N THR A 238 7.88 1.77 -11.94
CA THR A 238 6.47 1.47 -11.78
C THR A 238 5.62 2.70 -12.07
N VAL A 239 4.29 2.57 -11.98
CA VAL A 239 3.38 3.72 -12.09
C VAL A 239 3.71 4.82 -11.07
N ARG A 240 4.39 4.50 -9.95
CA ARG A 240 4.88 5.51 -9.00
C ARG A 240 5.90 6.44 -9.66
N SER A 241 6.83 5.92 -10.46
CA SER A 241 7.81 6.72 -11.20
C SER A 241 7.12 7.63 -12.21
N ALA A 242 6.12 7.14 -12.93
CA ALA A 242 5.32 7.95 -13.85
C ALA A 242 4.59 9.10 -13.12
N VAL A 243 3.98 8.82 -11.98
CA VAL A 243 3.31 9.84 -11.15
C VAL A 243 4.30 10.88 -10.64
N VAL A 244 5.53 10.49 -10.26
CA VAL A 244 6.57 11.44 -9.83
C VAL A 244 6.94 12.37 -10.97
N LEU A 245 7.28 11.84 -12.15
CA LEU A 245 7.60 12.63 -13.33
C LEU A 245 6.50 13.60 -13.71
N GLY A 246 5.26 13.12 -13.82
CA GLY A 246 4.12 13.95 -14.16
C GLY A 246 3.86 15.05 -13.12
N ARG A 247 4.04 14.74 -11.81
CA ARG A 247 3.84 15.74 -10.75
C ARG A 247 4.91 16.83 -10.78
N VAL A 248 6.15 16.47 -11.01
CA VAL A 248 7.24 17.44 -11.10
C VAL A 248 7.02 18.36 -12.30
N LEU A 249 6.64 17.82 -13.47
CA LEU A 249 6.26 18.62 -14.64
C LEU A 249 5.14 19.61 -14.32
N ALA A 250 4.03 19.12 -13.78
CA ALA A 250 2.87 19.95 -13.50
C ALA A 250 3.14 21.06 -12.47
N GLN A 251 3.94 20.76 -11.43
CA GLN A 251 4.29 21.75 -10.40
C GLN A 251 5.25 22.83 -10.91
N GLN A 252 6.14 22.49 -11.83
CA GLN A 252 7.08 23.45 -12.41
C GLN A 252 6.46 24.28 -13.56
N GLY A 253 5.23 23.98 -13.97
CA GLY A 253 4.61 24.60 -15.13
C GLY A 253 5.39 24.34 -16.43
N ARG A 254 6.16 23.24 -16.47
CA ARG A 254 6.97 22.83 -17.62
C ARG A 254 6.21 21.85 -18.50
N SER A 255 6.64 21.73 -19.73
CA SER A 255 6.12 20.73 -20.66
C SER A 255 7.20 19.71 -21.03
N ILE A 256 6.76 18.59 -21.58
CA ILE A 256 7.68 17.59 -22.18
C ILE A 256 8.51 18.20 -23.29
N GLY A 257 8.04 19.31 -23.92
CA GLY A 257 8.77 20.08 -24.93
C GLY A 257 10.04 20.77 -24.43
N ASP A 258 10.21 20.96 -23.10
CA ASP A 258 11.46 21.42 -22.49
C ASP A 258 12.48 20.25 -22.45
N ALA A 259 12.95 19.82 -23.61
CA ALA A 259 13.61 18.54 -23.83
C ALA A 259 14.80 18.29 -22.88
N GLU A 260 15.72 19.26 -22.73
CA GLU A 260 16.92 19.12 -21.90
C GLU A 260 16.56 18.89 -20.42
N TRP A 261 15.59 19.65 -19.92
CA TRP A 261 15.13 19.52 -18.55
C TRP A 261 14.38 18.20 -18.34
N PHE A 262 13.52 17.81 -19.30
CA PHE A 262 12.75 16.58 -19.20
C PHE A 262 13.62 15.34 -19.27
N GLU A 263 14.65 15.33 -20.14
CA GLU A 263 15.67 14.28 -20.20
C GLU A 263 16.39 14.12 -18.86
N SER A 264 16.77 15.25 -18.23
CA SER A 264 17.43 15.23 -16.91
C SER A 264 16.50 14.67 -15.85
N ALA A 265 15.24 15.11 -15.80
CA ALA A 265 14.25 14.61 -14.84
C ALA A 265 13.96 13.10 -15.02
N CYS A 266 13.89 12.62 -16.27
CA CYS A 266 13.77 11.18 -16.55
C CYS A 266 14.98 10.41 -16.04
N CYS A 267 16.20 10.91 -16.24
CA CYS A 267 17.39 10.30 -15.69
C CYS A 267 17.36 10.22 -14.18
N ASP A 268 17.01 11.31 -13.51
CA ASP A 268 16.97 11.37 -12.04
C ASP A 268 15.95 10.39 -11.45
N VAL A 269 14.77 10.27 -12.04
CA VAL A 269 13.68 9.44 -11.51
C VAL A 269 13.83 7.97 -11.91
N LEU A 270 14.25 7.69 -13.14
CA LEU A 270 14.23 6.31 -13.67
C LEU A 270 15.56 5.59 -13.43
N LEU A 271 16.71 6.29 -13.42
CA LEU A 271 18.00 5.66 -13.14
C LEU A 271 18.27 5.40 -11.66
N THR A 272 17.54 6.04 -10.75
CA THR A 272 17.62 5.71 -9.31
C THR A 272 17.22 4.28 -9.01
N THR A 273 16.40 3.68 -9.85
CA THR A 273 16.08 2.25 -9.77
C THR A 273 17.21 1.35 -10.27
N LEU A 274 18.09 1.87 -11.12
CA LEU A 274 19.24 1.16 -11.71
C LEU A 274 20.51 1.23 -10.84
N GLY A 275 20.63 2.25 -9.99
CA GLY A 275 21.85 2.55 -9.25
C GLY A 275 22.18 1.66 -8.05
N ARG A 276 21.51 0.52 -7.87
CA ARG A 276 21.89 -0.45 -6.83
C ARG A 276 22.99 -1.37 -7.37
N PRO A 277 24.21 -1.40 -6.74
CA PRO A 277 25.27 -2.31 -7.12
C PRO A 277 24.75 -3.75 -7.09
N GLY A 278 24.81 -4.45 -8.23
CA GLY A 278 24.41 -5.85 -8.35
C GLY A 278 23.15 -6.14 -9.17
N VAL A 279 22.42 -5.13 -9.64
CA VAL A 279 21.13 -5.34 -10.34
C VAL A 279 21.31 -5.71 -11.80
N VAL A 280 22.34 -5.22 -12.48
CA VAL A 280 22.67 -5.64 -13.84
C VAL A 280 24.14 -6.05 -13.89
N SER A 281 24.40 -7.34 -13.78
CA SER A 281 25.75 -7.92 -13.94
C SER A 281 26.31 -7.57 -15.32
N GLY A 282 27.28 -6.62 -15.39
CA GLY A 282 28.09 -6.38 -16.56
C GLY A 282 27.77 -5.16 -17.40
N ARG A 283 26.69 -4.39 -17.14
CA ARG A 283 26.44 -3.13 -17.85
C ARG A 283 27.07 -1.93 -17.10
N LYS A 284 27.61 -0.97 -17.87
CA LYS A 284 28.10 0.30 -17.32
C LYS A 284 26.93 1.26 -17.16
N GLN A 285 26.88 2.00 -16.07
CA GLN A 285 25.86 3.02 -15.81
C GLN A 285 25.77 4.11 -16.92
N SER A 286 26.87 4.33 -17.65
CA SER A 286 26.91 5.21 -18.83
C SER A 286 26.05 4.70 -19.97
N ASP A 287 25.99 3.38 -20.17
CA ASP A 287 25.29 2.75 -21.27
C ASP A 287 23.78 2.76 -21.00
N ASP A 288 23.38 2.51 -19.76
CA ASP A 288 22.00 2.60 -19.33
C ASP A 288 21.43 4.02 -19.47
N ARG A 289 22.24 5.05 -19.16
CA ARG A 289 21.85 6.44 -19.33
C ARG A 289 21.66 6.80 -20.82
N LEU A 290 22.55 6.34 -21.68
CA LEU A 290 22.46 6.61 -23.12
C LEU A 290 21.22 5.95 -23.74
N GLU A 291 20.93 4.73 -23.34
CA GLU A 291 19.77 3.98 -23.80
C GLU A 291 18.46 4.63 -23.33
N LEU A 292 18.40 5.04 -22.05
CA LEU A 292 17.27 5.81 -21.52
C LEU A 292 17.05 7.11 -22.31
N LEU A 293 18.08 7.89 -22.57
CA LEU A 293 17.96 9.13 -23.33
C LEU A 293 17.46 8.87 -24.77
N THR A 294 17.85 7.76 -25.37
CA THR A 294 17.37 7.36 -26.69
C THR A 294 15.86 7.08 -26.66
N ILE A 295 15.37 6.36 -25.64
CA ILE A 295 13.94 6.10 -25.43
C ILE A 295 13.18 7.41 -25.22
N VAL A 296 13.67 8.29 -24.33
CA VAL A 296 13.01 9.57 -24.03
C VAL A 296 12.85 10.41 -25.29
N ARG A 297 13.94 10.56 -26.07
CA ARG A 297 13.94 11.35 -27.33
C ARG A 297 12.98 10.76 -28.37
N ALA A 298 12.96 9.46 -28.52
CA ALA A 298 12.06 8.78 -29.46
C ALA A 298 10.58 9.05 -29.08
N GLN A 299 10.20 8.92 -27.81
CA GLN A 299 8.83 9.12 -27.36
C GLN A 299 8.40 10.60 -27.42
N VAL A 300 9.32 11.53 -27.17
CA VAL A 300 9.05 12.98 -27.32
C VAL A 300 8.85 13.35 -28.79
N ALA A 301 9.66 12.81 -29.71
CA ALA A 301 9.53 13.04 -31.14
C ALA A 301 8.19 12.53 -31.68
N LEU A 302 7.76 11.30 -31.31
CA LEU A 302 6.48 10.75 -31.73
C LEU A 302 5.29 11.63 -31.32
N ARG A 303 5.39 12.34 -30.19
CA ARG A 303 4.37 13.29 -29.78
C ARG A 303 4.35 14.54 -30.67
N SER A 304 5.51 15.08 -31.02
CA SER A 304 5.60 16.26 -31.88
C SER A 304 4.94 15.98 -33.24
N ASP A 305 5.21 14.83 -33.83
CA ASP A 305 4.62 14.42 -35.10
C ASP A 305 3.09 14.22 -35.01
N SER A 306 2.59 13.76 -33.86
CA SER A 306 1.14 13.59 -33.64
C SER A 306 0.38 14.93 -33.45
N LEU A 307 1.06 15.99 -33.03
CA LEU A 307 0.48 17.34 -32.90
C LEU A 307 0.43 18.07 -34.25
N ASP A 308 1.36 17.77 -35.15
CA ASP A 308 1.40 18.38 -36.49
C ASP A 308 0.40 17.77 -37.48
N VAL A 309 -0.21 16.61 -37.16
CA VAL A 309 -1.20 15.90 -38.00
C VAL A 309 -2.66 16.21 -37.62
N ALA A 310 -2.94 17.12 -36.69
CA ALA A 310 -4.32 17.54 -36.40
C ALA A 310 -4.89 18.32 -37.62
N PRO A 311 -5.99 17.89 -38.24
CA PRO A 311 -6.50 18.52 -39.43
C PRO A 311 -6.99 19.93 -39.14
N VAL A 312 -6.35 20.91 -39.81
CA VAL A 312 -6.96 22.21 -40.10
C VAL A 312 -8.04 21.92 -41.15
N ASP A 313 -9.29 21.70 -40.70
CA ASP A 313 -10.49 22.08 -41.45
C ASP A 313 -11.75 21.59 -40.74
N ALA A 314 -12.37 22.52 -40.02
CA ALA A 314 -13.82 22.55 -39.90
C ALA A 314 -14.24 24.04 -39.84
N ARG A 315 -14.25 24.69 -41.00
CA ARG A 315 -15.05 25.91 -41.14
C ARG A 315 -16.51 25.55 -40.93
N PRO A 316 -17.24 26.28 -40.10
CA PRO A 316 -18.69 26.11 -40.04
C PRO A 316 -19.27 26.63 -41.35
N ALA A 317 -19.99 25.77 -42.06
CA ALA A 317 -20.82 26.17 -43.19
C ALA A 317 -21.91 27.13 -42.66
N LEU A 318 -21.81 28.38 -43.04
CA LEU A 318 -22.91 29.34 -42.96
C LEU A 318 -24.06 28.78 -43.80
N ALA A 319 -25.14 28.38 -43.16
CA ALA A 319 -26.43 28.14 -43.84
C ALA A 319 -27.09 29.49 -44.01
N GLU A 320 -27.13 29.96 -45.26
CA GLU A 320 -28.10 30.91 -45.73
C GLU A 320 -29.44 30.21 -45.96
N VAL A 321 -30.50 30.94 -45.58
CA VAL A 321 -31.92 31.02 -45.86
C VAL A 321 -32.82 30.64 -44.68
#